data_f770e44a8b8ee174dbe57866b0ef2637
#
_entry.id   f770e44a8b8ee174dbe57866b0ef2637
#
_cell.length_a   1.000
_cell.length_b   1.000
_cell.length_c   1.000
_cell.angle_alpha   90.00
_cell.angle_beta   90.00
_cell.angle_gamma   90.00
#
_symmetry.space_group_name_H-M   'P 1'
#
loop_
_entity.id
_entity.type
_entity.pdbx_description
1 polymer ?
#
loop_
_entity_poly.entity_id
_entity_poly.type
_entity_poly.pdbx_seq_one_letter_code
_entity_poly.pdbx_strand_id
1 'polypeptide(L)'
;MLELFDKNQFMLNHPMTADKKLGKRVQSGGCAIHCQDCSISQLCIPFSLNDNELDQLDNIIERKKPIQKGEALFKAGDELRSLYAIRSRTIKSYTITEQGDEQITGFHLAGDLIGFDAIHKQHHPSFAQALETSMVCEIPYEILDDLSGK
;
A
#
# COMPACT_ATOMS: atom_id res chain seq x y z
N MET A 1 -1.57 5.64 -26.59
CA MET A 1 -2.75 6.50 -26.40
C MET A 1 -3.37 6.17 -25.07
N LEU A 2 -3.33 7.11 -24.17
CA LEU A 2 -3.98 6.95 -22.89
C LEU A 2 -5.49 7.05 -23.13
N GLU A 3 -6.12 5.91 -23.22
CA GLU A 3 -7.56 5.90 -23.09
C GLU A 3 -7.89 6.36 -21.68
N LEU A 4 -8.50 7.52 -21.61
CA LEU A 4 -9.04 8.04 -20.40
C LEU A 4 -10.04 7.01 -19.87
N PHE A 5 -9.63 6.35 -18.80
CA PHE A 5 -10.51 5.49 -18.05
C PHE A 5 -11.65 6.37 -17.53
N ASP A 6 -12.79 6.31 -18.20
CA ASP A 6 -13.97 7.00 -17.74
C ASP A 6 -14.49 6.29 -16.50
N LYS A 7 -14.27 6.91 -15.35
CA LYS A 7 -14.77 6.41 -14.06
C LYS A 7 -16.24 6.09 -14.08
N ASN A 8 -17.00 6.88 -14.84
CA ASN A 8 -18.44 6.68 -14.96
C ASN A 8 -18.77 5.45 -15.78
N GLN A 9 -17.99 5.16 -16.80
CA GLN A 9 -18.19 4.00 -17.64
C GLN A 9 -17.81 2.70 -16.93
N PHE A 10 -16.78 2.73 -16.07
CA PHE A 10 -16.41 1.61 -15.23
C PHE A 10 -17.50 1.30 -14.19
N MET A 11 -18.09 2.33 -13.57
CA MET A 11 -19.16 2.16 -12.58
C MET A 11 -20.49 1.69 -13.23
N LEU A 12 -20.78 2.16 -14.46
CA LEU A 12 -22.02 1.84 -15.18
C LEU A 12 -21.98 0.44 -15.83
N ASN A 13 -20.82 -0.02 -16.23
CA ASN A 13 -20.64 -1.31 -16.90
C ASN A 13 -20.29 -2.46 -15.94
N HIS A 14 -20.21 -2.17 -14.67
CA HIS A 14 -20.01 -3.22 -13.69
C HIS A 14 -21.37 -3.89 -13.44
N PRO A 15 -21.59 -5.11 -13.93
CA PRO A 15 -22.82 -5.80 -13.61
C PRO A 15 -22.84 -6.00 -12.11
N MET A 16 -23.80 -5.42 -11.44
CA MET A 16 -24.13 -5.77 -10.06
C MET A 16 -24.73 -7.19 -10.04
N THR A 17 -24.02 -8.13 -10.59
CA THR A 17 -24.34 -9.53 -10.38
C THR A 17 -23.67 -9.96 -9.08
N ALA A 18 -24.42 -9.74 -8.04
CA ALA A 18 -24.11 -10.23 -6.70
C ALA A 18 -24.15 -11.77 -6.61
N ASP A 19 -23.76 -12.47 -7.64
CA ASP A 19 -23.73 -13.92 -7.69
C ASP A 19 -22.38 -14.44 -8.16
N LYS A 20 -21.34 -14.11 -7.43
CA LYS A 20 -20.20 -15.02 -7.37
C LYS A 20 -20.19 -15.64 -5.99
N LYS A 21 -20.52 -16.91 -5.97
CA LYS A 21 -20.30 -17.81 -4.84
C LYS A 21 -19.00 -17.44 -4.16
N LEU A 22 -19.14 -16.72 -3.05
CA LEU A 22 -18.06 -16.51 -2.10
C LEU A 22 -17.64 -17.90 -1.63
N GLY A 23 -16.56 -18.40 -2.19
CA GLY A 23 -15.85 -19.50 -1.56
C GLY A 23 -15.54 -19.04 -0.15
N LYS A 24 -16.10 -19.73 0.84
CA LYS A 24 -15.87 -19.47 2.25
C LYS A 24 -14.38 -19.54 2.53
N ARG A 25 -13.70 -18.39 2.46
CA ARG A 25 -12.39 -18.26 3.10
C ARG A 25 -12.63 -18.22 4.59
N VAL A 26 -12.06 -19.17 5.27
CA VAL A 26 -12.01 -19.23 6.73
C VAL A 26 -11.32 -17.94 7.19
N GLN A 27 -12.12 -17.05 7.73
CA GLN A 27 -11.64 -15.80 8.32
C GLN A 27 -10.91 -16.12 9.61
N SER A 28 -9.60 -16.05 9.59
CA SER A 28 -8.85 -15.84 10.81
C SER A 28 -9.13 -14.42 11.28
N GLY A 29 -9.84 -14.29 12.35
CA GLY A 29 -10.32 -13.16 13.14
C GLY A 29 -9.69 -11.76 13.01
N GLY A 30 -9.57 -11.22 11.81
CA GLY A 30 -9.26 -9.82 11.56
C GLY A 30 -10.20 -9.31 10.48
N CYS A 31 -10.71 -8.12 10.61
CA CYS A 31 -11.54 -7.48 9.60
C CYS A 31 -10.75 -7.38 8.29
N ALA A 32 -10.83 -8.40 7.45
CA ALA A 32 -10.16 -8.44 6.16
C ALA A 32 -10.92 -7.52 5.20
N ILE A 33 -10.45 -6.29 5.09
CA ILE A 33 -10.96 -5.35 4.08
C ILE A 33 -10.23 -5.67 2.77
N HIS A 34 -10.97 -6.06 1.75
CA HIS A 34 -10.44 -6.26 0.41
C HIS A 34 -10.13 -4.93 -0.26
N CYS A 35 -9.20 -4.94 -1.24
CA CYS A 35 -8.83 -3.72 -1.96
C CYS A 35 -10.03 -3.05 -2.65
N GLN A 36 -11.02 -3.82 -3.09
CA GLN A 36 -12.25 -3.32 -3.69
C GLN A 36 -13.10 -2.49 -2.70
N ASP A 37 -13.11 -2.90 -1.43
CA ASP A 37 -13.92 -2.28 -0.37
C ASP A 37 -13.11 -1.31 0.49
N CYS A 38 -11.87 -1.06 0.13
CA CYS A 38 -10.98 -0.20 0.89
C CYS A 38 -11.37 1.27 0.74
N SER A 39 -11.44 2.00 1.85
CA SER A 39 -11.79 3.43 1.85
C SER A 39 -10.84 4.31 1.04
N ILE A 40 -9.61 3.86 0.81
CA ILE A 40 -8.61 4.58 0.02
C ILE A 40 -8.39 3.97 -1.38
N SER A 41 -9.26 3.07 -1.82
CA SER A 41 -9.12 2.37 -3.10
C SER A 41 -8.93 3.29 -4.30
N GLN A 42 -9.54 4.46 -4.27
CA GLN A 42 -9.41 5.47 -5.35
C GLN A 42 -8.07 6.23 -5.33
N LEU A 43 -7.35 6.19 -4.22
CA LEU A 43 -6.08 6.90 -4.04
C LEU A 43 -4.87 5.95 -4.08
N CYS A 44 -5.13 4.66 -4.01
CA CYS A 44 -4.12 3.62 -3.97
C CYS A 44 -3.84 3.04 -5.37
N ILE A 45 -2.82 2.20 -5.49
CA ILE A 45 -2.44 1.48 -6.72
C ILE A 45 -3.62 0.79 -7.43
N PRO A 46 -4.60 0.18 -6.73
CA PRO A 46 -5.73 -0.51 -7.38
C PRO A 46 -6.50 0.31 -8.40
N PHE A 47 -6.37 1.61 -8.37
CA PHE A 47 -7.13 2.52 -9.23
C PHE A 47 -6.97 2.25 -10.73
N SER A 48 -5.80 1.79 -11.16
CA SER A 48 -5.47 1.55 -12.57
C SER A 48 -5.57 0.10 -13.00
N LEU A 49 -5.91 -0.80 -12.09
CA LEU A 49 -5.93 -2.24 -12.34
C LEU A 49 -7.31 -2.71 -12.81
N ASN A 50 -7.33 -3.70 -13.69
CA ASN A 50 -8.56 -4.42 -14.02
C ASN A 50 -8.94 -5.40 -12.89
N ASP A 51 -10.16 -5.94 -12.96
CA ASP A 51 -10.69 -6.81 -11.88
C ASP A 51 -9.80 -8.03 -11.61
N ASN A 52 -9.20 -8.59 -12.64
CA ASN A 52 -8.35 -9.78 -12.51
C ASN A 52 -7.01 -9.45 -11.86
N GLU A 53 -6.42 -8.33 -12.25
CA GLU A 53 -5.20 -7.79 -11.63
C GLU A 53 -5.44 -7.36 -10.19
N LEU A 54 -6.63 -6.83 -9.93
CA LEU A 54 -7.04 -6.43 -8.59
C LEU A 54 -7.18 -7.63 -7.65
N ASP A 55 -7.77 -8.72 -8.14
CA ASP A 55 -7.87 -9.98 -7.39
C ASP A 55 -6.48 -10.59 -7.12
N GLN A 56 -5.58 -10.51 -8.09
CA GLN A 56 -4.20 -10.94 -7.91
C GLN A 56 -3.50 -10.11 -6.85
N LEU A 57 -3.60 -8.80 -6.94
CA LEU A 57 -3.03 -7.88 -5.96
C LEU A 57 -3.59 -8.11 -4.56
N ASP A 58 -4.90 -8.31 -4.43
CA ASP A 58 -5.55 -8.55 -3.15
C ASP A 58 -5.06 -9.83 -2.46
N ASN A 59 -4.70 -10.84 -3.26
CA ASN A 59 -4.12 -12.07 -2.75
C ASN A 59 -2.68 -11.93 -2.25
N ILE A 60 -1.97 -10.95 -2.76
CA ILE A 60 -0.54 -10.71 -2.52
C ILE A 60 -0.32 -9.74 -1.38
N ILE A 61 -1.18 -8.74 -1.26
CA ILE A 61 -1.08 -7.72 -0.21
C ILE A 61 -1.18 -8.37 1.15
N GLU A 62 -0.15 -8.15 1.94
CA GLU A 62 -0.16 -8.49 3.35
C GLU A 62 -0.73 -7.34 4.16
N ARG A 63 -1.87 -7.59 4.79
CA ARG A 63 -2.49 -6.66 5.72
C ARG A 63 -1.90 -6.90 7.08
N LYS A 64 -0.91 -6.08 7.41
CA LYS A 64 -0.24 -6.17 8.71
C LYS A 64 -1.18 -5.78 9.86
N LYS A 65 -0.81 -6.25 11.04
CA LYS A 65 -1.37 -5.74 12.29
C LYS A 65 -1.16 -4.22 12.36
N PRO A 66 -2.01 -3.49 13.10
CA PRO A 66 -1.79 -2.07 13.31
C PRO A 66 -0.38 -1.80 13.82
N ILE A 67 0.28 -0.82 13.22
CA ILE A 67 1.59 -0.35 13.66
C ILE A 67 1.37 0.65 14.78
N GLN A 68 1.99 0.39 15.91
CA GLN A 68 1.81 1.23 17.09
C GLN A 68 2.57 2.54 16.95
N LYS A 69 2.11 3.56 17.65
CA LYS A 69 2.80 4.84 17.75
C LYS A 69 4.27 4.62 18.13
N GLY A 70 5.17 5.23 17.35
CA GLY A 70 6.62 5.13 17.56
C GLY A 70 7.28 3.91 16.93
N GLU A 71 6.50 2.95 16.42
CA GLU A 71 7.02 1.78 15.74
C GLU A 71 7.47 2.13 14.33
N ALA A 72 8.60 1.57 13.90
CA ALA A 72 9.13 1.79 12.56
C ALA A 72 8.60 0.76 11.56
N LEU A 73 8.21 1.23 10.39
CA LEU A 73 7.89 0.41 9.22
C LEU A 73 9.15 -0.20 8.60
N PHE A 74 10.13 0.65 8.39
CA PHE A 74 11.46 0.30 7.93
C PHE A 74 12.48 1.29 8.47
N LYS A 75 13.73 0.91 8.41
CA LYS A 75 14.87 1.69 8.89
C LYS A 75 15.87 1.91 7.76
N ALA A 76 16.65 2.98 7.88
CA ALA A 76 17.76 3.22 6.97
C ALA A 76 18.72 2.02 6.98
N GLY A 77 19.06 1.53 5.77
CA GLY A 77 19.89 0.35 5.58
C GLY A 77 19.10 -0.96 5.40
N ASP A 78 17.82 -0.97 5.71
CA ASP A 78 16.97 -2.14 5.44
C ASP A 78 16.84 -2.36 3.93
N GLU A 79 16.86 -3.62 3.51
CA GLU A 79 16.68 -4.01 2.13
C GLU A 79 15.27 -3.69 1.64
N LEU A 80 15.15 -3.23 0.38
CA LEU A 80 13.86 -3.04 -0.25
C LEU A 80 13.19 -4.39 -0.51
N ARG A 81 12.15 -4.67 0.23
CA ARG A 81 11.32 -5.87 0.04
C ARG A 81 9.91 -5.53 -0.39
N SER A 82 9.39 -4.44 0.15
CA SER A 82 8.00 -4.05 -0.07
C SER A 82 7.85 -2.54 -0.09
N LEU A 83 6.80 -2.10 -0.78
CA LEU A 83 6.24 -0.77 -0.63
C LEU A 83 5.08 -0.82 0.36
N TYR A 84 4.72 0.30 0.91
CA TYR A 84 3.66 0.40 1.91
C TYR A 84 2.63 1.43 1.49
N ALA A 85 1.37 1.00 1.43
CA ALA A 85 0.23 1.90 1.25
C ALA A 85 -0.36 2.25 2.62
N ILE A 86 -0.45 3.52 2.93
CA ILE A 86 -1.01 3.98 4.19
C ILE A 86 -2.53 3.99 4.08
N ARG A 87 -3.20 3.25 4.94
CA ARG A 87 -4.67 3.17 4.97
C ARG A 87 -5.29 4.16 5.94
N SER A 88 -4.62 4.42 7.05
CA SER A 88 -5.11 5.35 8.05
C SER A 88 -3.97 5.97 8.85
N ARG A 89 -4.20 7.17 9.33
CA ARG A 89 -3.29 7.94 10.18
C ARG A 89 -2.06 8.42 9.44
N THR A 90 -1.00 8.71 10.17
CA THR A 90 0.17 9.42 9.64
C THR A 90 1.46 8.69 9.95
N ILE A 91 2.29 8.57 8.93
CA ILE A 91 3.67 8.07 9.03
C ILE A 91 4.61 9.24 8.75
N LYS A 92 5.65 9.42 9.57
CA LYS A 92 6.73 10.35 9.24
C LYS A 92 7.89 9.59 8.61
N SER A 93 8.55 10.20 7.65
CA SER A 93 9.86 9.79 7.16
C SER A 93 10.92 10.77 7.63
N TYR A 94 12.09 10.25 7.97
CA TYR A 94 13.20 11.06 8.44
C TYR A 94 14.54 10.40 8.16
N THR A 95 15.58 11.19 8.17
CA THR A 95 16.96 10.73 8.11
C THR A 95 17.69 11.15 9.39
N ILE A 96 18.80 10.51 9.67
CA ILE A 96 19.68 10.87 10.78
C ILE A 96 20.95 11.45 10.18
N THR A 97 21.32 12.64 10.61
CA THR A 97 22.54 13.32 10.18
C THR A 97 23.78 12.66 10.80
N GLU A 98 24.97 12.98 10.30
CA GLU A 98 26.23 12.51 10.87
C GLU A 98 26.42 12.94 12.34
N GLN A 99 25.79 14.03 12.74
CA GLN A 99 25.78 14.52 14.11
C GLN A 99 24.78 13.77 15.00
N GLY A 100 23.92 12.93 14.42
CA GLY A 100 22.91 12.17 15.12
C GLY A 100 21.55 12.87 15.23
N ASP A 101 21.38 14.01 14.58
CA ASP A 101 20.11 14.75 14.58
C ASP A 101 19.11 14.15 13.60
N GLU A 102 17.87 14.07 14.04
CA GLU A 102 16.75 13.65 13.20
C GLU A 102 16.30 14.78 12.28
N GLN A 103 16.29 14.52 10.99
CA GLN A 103 15.78 15.45 9.98
C GLN A 103 14.54 14.84 9.31
N ILE A 104 13.39 15.44 9.56
CA ILE A 104 12.13 14.99 8.94
C ILE A 104 12.16 15.33 7.45
N THR A 105 11.92 14.31 6.62
CA THR A 105 11.86 14.43 5.16
C THR A 105 10.45 14.52 4.63
N GLY A 106 9.46 14.03 5.39
CA GLY A 106 8.07 14.13 4.99
C GLY A 106 7.09 13.50 5.97
N PHE A 107 5.84 13.86 5.77
CA PHE A 107 4.69 13.23 6.41
C PHE A 107 3.83 12.57 5.35
N HIS A 108 3.38 11.36 5.62
CA HIS A 108 2.60 10.55 4.70
C HIS A 108 1.26 10.22 5.33
N LEU A 109 0.21 10.49 4.57
CA LEU A 109 -1.18 10.36 5.01
C LEU A 109 -1.87 9.17 4.33
N ALA A 110 -3.09 8.89 4.75
CA ALA A 110 -3.90 7.86 4.10
C ALA A 110 -4.01 8.09 2.59
N GLY A 111 -3.72 7.07 1.81
CA GLY A 111 -3.64 7.10 0.35
C GLY A 111 -2.22 7.23 -0.21
N ASP A 112 -1.24 7.61 0.60
CA ASP A 112 0.14 7.72 0.16
C ASP A 112 0.81 6.34 0.11
N LEU A 113 1.74 6.21 -0.84
CA LEU A 113 2.64 5.07 -0.96
C LEU A 113 4.03 5.49 -0.53
N ILE A 114 4.67 4.68 0.28
CA ILE A 114 6.02 4.94 0.78
C ILE A 114 6.95 3.76 0.52
N GLY A 115 8.25 4.04 0.49
CA GLY A 115 9.30 3.06 0.24
C GLY A 115 9.98 3.21 -1.12
N PHE A 116 9.51 4.12 -1.99
CA PHE A 116 10.07 4.35 -3.32
C PHE A 116 11.52 4.85 -3.32
N ASP A 117 11.96 5.47 -2.26
CA ASP A 117 13.33 5.98 -2.08
C ASP A 117 14.39 4.87 -2.13
N ALA A 118 13.99 3.64 -1.87
CA ALA A 118 14.87 2.47 -1.90
C ALA A 118 15.06 1.83 -3.28
N ILE A 119 14.31 2.24 -4.30
CA ILE A 119 14.26 1.53 -5.60
C ILE A 119 15.64 1.51 -6.28
N HIS A 120 16.35 2.62 -6.29
CA HIS A 120 17.64 2.69 -6.97
C HIS A 120 18.77 1.97 -6.24
N LYS A 121 18.76 2.02 -4.92
CA LYS A 121 19.85 1.47 -4.10
C LYS A 121 19.53 0.10 -3.53
N GLN A 122 18.29 -0.37 -3.68
CA GLN A 122 17.76 -1.59 -3.09
C GLN A 122 17.80 -1.60 -1.54
N HIS A 123 18.08 -0.47 -0.94
CA HIS A 123 18.07 -0.25 0.51
C HIS A 123 17.43 1.09 0.83
N HIS A 124 16.69 1.14 1.92
CA HIS A 124 16.06 2.36 2.38
C HIS A 124 17.12 3.37 2.86
N PRO A 125 17.14 4.59 2.32
CA PRO A 125 18.03 5.65 2.83
C PRO A 125 17.47 6.38 4.05
N SER A 126 16.20 6.13 4.38
CA SER A 126 15.45 6.83 5.41
C SER A 126 14.77 5.88 6.39
N PHE A 127 14.25 6.44 7.45
CA PHE A 127 13.38 5.76 8.41
C PHE A 127 11.93 6.15 8.14
N ALA A 128 11.00 5.23 8.39
CA ALA A 128 9.58 5.53 8.43
C ALA A 128 8.99 5.07 9.75
N GLN A 129 8.32 5.97 10.46
CA GLN A 129 7.81 5.76 11.80
C GLN A 129 6.36 6.23 11.94
N ALA A 130 5.54 5.42 12.59
CA ALA A 130 4.17 5.79 12.88
C ALA A 130 4.08 6.88 13.96
N LEU A 131 3.39 7.96 13.67
CA LEU A 131 3.10 9.03 14.63
C LEU A 131 1.92 8.68 15.54
N GLU A 132 1.05 7.83 15.05
CA GLU A 132 -0.12 7.29 15.76
C GLU A 132 -0.27 5.82 15.37
N THR A 133 -1.11 5.09 16.09
CA THR A 133 -1.49 3.73 15.67
C THR A 133 -2.06 3.78 14.27
N SER A 134 -1.35 3.22 13.30
CA SER A 134 -1.61 3.35 11.87
C SER A 134 -1.85 2.01 11.21
N MET A 135 -2.69 2.00 10.18
CA MET A 135 -2.93 0.83 9.35
C MET A 135 -2.20 0.99 8.01
N VAL A 136 -1.46 -0.03 7.63
CA VAL A 136 -0.75 -0.06 6.34
C VAL A 136 -1.00 -1.37 5.61
N CYS A 137 -0.91 -1.34 4.28
CA CYS A 137 -0.84 -2.52 3.44
C CYS A 137 0.61 -2.66 2.95
N GLU A 138 1.17 -3.84 3.07
CA GLU A 138 2.48 -4.17 2.54
C GLU A 138 2.33 -4.81 1.16
N ILE A 139 3.01 -4.24 0.18
CA ILE A 139 2.97 -4.69 -1.20
C ILE A 139 4.37 -5.13 -1.59
N PRO A 140 4.60 -6.45 -1.78
CA PRO A 140 5.90 -6.94 -2.20
C PRO A 140 6.37 -6.29 -3.49
N TYR A 141 7.57 -5.75 -3.49
CA TYR A 141 8.09 -4.97 -4.61
C TYR A 141 8.26 -5.79 -5.89
N GLU A 142 8.74 -7.03 -5.78
CA GLU A 142 8.93 -7.91 -6.93
C GLU A 142 7.66 -8.12 -7.73
N ILE A 143 6.55 -8.27 -7.03
CA ILE A 143 5.25 -8.51 -7.65
C ILE A 143 4.71 -7.23 -8.27
N LEU A 144 4.95 -6.09 -7.64
CA LEU A 144 4.58 -4.81 -8.21
C LEU A 144 5.36 -4.51 -9.49
N ASP A 145 6.65 -4.86 -9.53
CA ASP A 145 7.49 -4.74 -10.70
C ASP A 145 6.99 -5.62 -11.86
N ASP A 146 6.62 -6.84 -11.55
CA ASP A 146 6.01 -7.78 -12.52
C ASP A 146 4.66 -7.26 -13.05
N LEU A 147 3.79 -6.75 -12.17
CA LEU A 147 2.47 -6.21 -12.55
C LEU A 147 2.58 -4.90 -13.34
N SER A 148 3.61 -4.11 -13.12
CA SER A 148 3.81 -2.86 -13.87
C SER A 148 4.13 -3.10 -15.35
N GLY A 149 4.35 -4.33 -15.73
CA GLY A 149 4.37 -4.81 -17.12
C GLY A 149 5.52 -4.29 -17.94
N LYS A 150 6.44 -3.71 -17.27
CA LYS A 150 7.61 -3.22 -18.02
C LYS A 150 7.29 -2.17 -19.08
#